data_201c999d5ec5bb4b0cd56050acdc5657
#
_entry.id   201c999d5ec5bb4b0cd56050acdc5657
#
_cell.length_a   1.000
_cell.length_b   1.000
_cell.length_c   1.000
_cell.angle_alpha   90.00
_cell.angle_beta   90.00
_cell.angle_gamma   90.00
#
_symmetry.space_group_name_H-M   'P 1'
#
loop_
_entity.id
_entity.type
_entity.pdbx_description
1 polymer ?
#
loop_
_entity_poly.entity_id
_entity_poly.type
_entity_poly.pdbx_seq_one_letter_code
_entity_poly.pdbx_strand_id
1 'polypeptide(L)'
;VKIPKATKLPSGSWNIKMMIEGQRISVTASSKQEVEKKAAAIKGGAAIEEKQKKVPLSAAIDDYLESKNTVLSPATVRGYRTVQKNRFKSLMWRDVYGITKFDVQRAVNEEAKIVSAKTVANAYGLIRPVLKECGVNVFGVRLPQVRKPVKQYLQPEDIGKLVDAVKGDTCEVPILLAVWLGMRRSEIIGLCWDCVDTENNLIHIRRAVVPNEKNEWVLKATAKNESSQRTVECPQYIMDKIKKLPRRKSGRLFAMHPDTVRKHIHRACEKAGITDTTVHGLRHTNAAVMKTLGIDDRYAMERGGWSCESTYRKTYSYVFDSKKVEANTAINDFFTHEITHRK
;
A
#
# COMPACT_ATOMS: atom_id res chain seq x y z
N VAL A 1 -22.14 -50.87 27.34
CA VAL A 1 -22.46 -49.52 27.83
C VAL A 1 -23.84 -49.14 27.30
N LYS A 2 -24.88 -48.99 28.21
CA LYS A 2 -26.26 -48.61 27.79
C LYS A 2 -26.27 -47.22 27.20
N ILE A 3 -26.62 -47.10 25.90
CA ILE A 3 -26.88 -45.80 25.21
C ILE A 3 -28.38 -45.53 25.29
N PRO A 4 -28.82 -44.28 25.56
CA PRO A 4 -30.24 -43.90 25.55
C PRO A 4 -30.90 -44.19 24.19
N LYS A 5 -32.18 -44.43 24.16
CA LYS A 5 -32.94 -44.66 22.89
C LYS A 5 -32.90 -43.41 22.01
N ALA A 6 -32.64 -43.64 20.70
CA ALA A 6 -32.68 -42.58 19.71
C ALA A 6 -34.12 -42.09 19.49
N THR A 7 -34.35 -40.78 19.43
CA THR A 7 -35.63 -40.12 19.21
C THR A 7 -35.65 -39.45 17.84
N LYS A 8 -36.67 -39.65 17.06
CA LYS A 8 -36.83 -39.01 15.76
C LYS A 8 -37.36 -37.58 15.98
N LEU A 9 -36.66 -36.61 15.37
CA LEU A 9 -37.04 -35.19 15.44
C LEU A 9 -38.03 -34.83 14.33
N PRO A 10 -38.84 -33.74 14.48
CA PRO A 10 -39.71 -33.24 13.42
C PRO A 10 -39.05 -32.96 12.10
N SER A 11 -37.72 -32.64 12.11
CA SER A 11 -36.86 -32.47 10.92
C SER A 11 -36.53 -33.74 10.17
N GLY A 12 -36.98 -34.93 10.64
CA GLY A 12 -36.68 -36.23 10.08
C GLY A 12 -35.37 -36.84 10.55
N SER A 13 -34.48 -36.09 11.21
CA SER A 13 -33.25 -36.58 11.81
C SER A 13 -33.43 -37.31 13.13
N TRP A 14 -32.44 -38.11 13.55
CA TRP A 14 -32.48 -38.85 14.81
C TRP A 14 -31.55 -38.19 15.85
N ASN A 15 -31.98 -38.15 17.11
CA ASN A 15 -31.24 -37.51 18.22
C ASN A 15 -31.10 -38.45 19.42
N ILE A 16 -29.96 -38.43 20.08
CA ILE A 16 -29.70 -39.06 21.37
C ILE A 16 -29.20 -37.99 22.33
N LYS A 17 -29.82 -37.89 23.51
CA LYS A 17 -29.33 -37.04 24.63
C LYS A 17 -28.74 -37.92 25.70
N MET A 18 -27.53 -37.67 26.13
CA MET A 18 -26.85 -38.45 27.17
C MET A 18 -26.03 -37.52 28.08
N MET A 19 -25.67 -38.02 29.26
CA MET A 19 -24.76 -37.35 30.20
C MET A 19 -23.41 -38.04 30.15
N ILE A 20 -22.35 -37.24 30.02
CA ILE A 20 -20.95 -37.71 30.08
C ILE A 20 -20.21 -36.73 31.00
N GLU A 21 -19.59 -37.24 32.03
CA GLU A 21 -18.82 -36.45 33.02
C GLU A 21 -19.58 -35.20 33.55
N GLY A 22 -20.88 -35.34 33.80
CA GLY A 22 -21.72 -34.25 34.30
C GLY A 22 -22.21 -33.27 33.24
N GLN A 23 -21.80 -33.40 31.98
CA GLN A 23 -22.26 -32.55 30.87
C GLN A 23 -23.34 -33.26 30.04
N ARG A 24 -24.37 -32.49 29.66
CA ARG A 24 -25.45 -32.97 28.81
C ARG A 24 -25.09 -32.84 27.33
N ILE A 25 -24.89 -33.97 26.65
CA ILE A 25 -24.49 -34.05 25.24
C ILE A 25 -25.69 -34.47 24.40
N SER A 26 -25.87 -33.81 23.26
CA SER A 26 -26.90 -34.11 22.27
C SER A 26 -26.28 -34.45 20.94
N VAL A 27 -26.47 -35.67 20.49
CA VAL A 27 -25.94 -36.17 19.21
C VAL A 27 -27.07 -36.29 18.21
N THR A 28 -26.91 -35.78 16.98
CA THR A 28 -27.91 -35.83 15.92
C THR A 28 -27.30 -36.42 14.66
N ALA A 29 -28.05 -37.24 13.94
CA ALA A 29 -27.63 -37.82 12.66
C ALA A 29 -28.85 -38.04 11.73
N SER A 30 -28.59 -38.33 10.46
CA SER A 30 -29.61 -38.53 9.42
C SER A 30 -30.35 -39.85 9.61
N SER A 31 -29.73 -40.88 10.20
CA SER A 31 -30.31 -42.18 10.45
C SER A 31 -30.17 -42.64 11.92
N LYS A 32 -31.04 -43.58 12.34
CA LYS A 32 -31.02 -44.17 13.66
C LYS A 32 -29.70 -44.89 13.95
N GLN A 33 -29.23 -45.68 13.00
CA GLN A 33 -27.97 -46.41 13.13
C GLN A 33 -26.75 -45.49 13.28
N GLU A 34 -26.74 -44.41 12.53
CA GLU A 34 -25.65 -43.44 12.55
C GLU A 34 -25.59 -42.65 13.89
N VAL A 35 -26.75 -42.24 14.45
CA VAL A 35 -26.78 -41.54 15.73
C VAL A 35 -26.37 -42.47 16.88
N GLU A 36 -26.77 -43.74 16.84
CA GLU A 36 -26.36 -44.75 17.82
C GLU A 36 -24.87 -45.04 17.77
N LYS A 37 -24.30 -45.16 16.54
CA LYS A 37 -22.84 -45.32 16.33
C LYS A 37 -22.04 -44.15 16.81
N LYS A 38 -22.46 -42.90 16.51
CA LYS A 38 -21.82 -41.66 17.00
C LYS A 38 -21.91 -41.54 18.53
N ALA A 39 -23.08 -41.83 19.11
CA ALA A 39 -23.25 -41.80 20.57
C ALA A 39 -22.39 -42.84 21.27
N ALA A 40 -22.22 -44.05 20.71
CA ALA A 40 -21.34 -45.10 21.21
C ALA A 40 -19.87 -44.66 21.19
N ALA A 41 -19.42 -44.07 20.08
CA ALA A 41 -18.04 -43.59 19.92
C ALA A 41 -17.72 -42.48 20.94
N ILE A 42 -18.60 -41.51 21.11
CA ILE A 42 -18.42 -40.40 22.07
C ILE A 42 -18.37 -40.94 23.51
N LYS A 43 -19.25 -41.88 23.85
CA LYS A 43 -19.25 -42.51 25.17
C LYS A 43 -18.05 -43.40 25.42
N GLY A 44 -17.40 -43.90 24.36
CA GLY A 44 -16.13 -44.64 24.39
C GLY A 44 -14.87 -43.75 24.39
N GLY A 45 -15.01 -42.44 24.58
CA GLY A 45 -13.89 -41.49 24.67
C GLY A 45 -13.49 -40.85 23.31
N ALA A 46 -14.28 -41.04 22.25
CA ALA A 46 -14.04 -40.28 21.02
C ALA A 46 -14.38 -38.78 21.25
N ALA A 47 -13.53 -37.91 20.75
CA ALA A 47 -13.76 -36.46 20.83
C ALA A 47 -15.12 -36.11 20.22
N ILE A 48 -15.88 -35.26 20.90
CA ILE A 48 -17.11 -34.69 20.39
C ILE A 48 -16.71 -33.76 19.25
N GLU A 49 -17.16 -34.03 18.04
CA GLU A 49 -17.09 -33.03 16.97
C GLU A 49 -18.00 -31.84 17.39
N GLU A 50 -17.43 -30.87 18.06
CA GLU A 50 -18.08 -29.57 18.18
C GLU A 50 -18.39 -29.08 16.76
N LYS A 51 -19.67 -28.81 16.48
CA LYS A 51 -20.03 -28.10 15.24
C LYS A 51 -19.29 -26.78 15.27
N GLN A 52 -18.17 -26.69 14.55
CA GLN A 52 -17.45 -25.44 14.39
C GLN A 52 -18.45 -24.39 13.97
N LYS A 53 -18.57 -23.34 14.80
CA LYS A 53 -19.44 -22.20 14.52
C LYS A 53 -18.97 -21.62 13.18
N LYS A 54 -19.87 -21.60 12.20
CA LYS A 54 -19.57 -21.02 10.88
C LYS A 54 -19.17 -19.56 11.06
N VAL A 55 -17.98 -19.22 10.61
CA VAL A 55 -17.43 -17.85 10.70
C VAL A 55 -17.35 -17.29 9.28
N PRO A 56 -18.17 -16.28 8.94
CA PRO A 56 -18.06 -15.61 7.64
C PRO A 56 -16.67 -15.01 7.46
N LEU A 57 -16.13 -15.03 6.23
CA LEU A 57 -14.85 -14.40 5.93
C LEU A 57 -14.82 -12.90 6.35
N SER A 58 -15.96 -12.20 6.22
CA SER A 58 -16.07 -10.81 6.70
C SER A 58 -15.78 -10.67 8.20
N ALA A 59 -16.32 -11.59 9.03
CA ALA A 59 -16.05 -11.59 10.47
C ALA A 59 -14.59 -11.95 10.77
N ALA A 60 -14.02 -12.94 10.08
CA ALA A 60 -12.59 -13.27 10.21
C ALA A 60 -11.68 -12.10 9.83
N ILE A 61 -12.08 -11.26 8.86
CA ILE A 61 -11.38 -10.01 8.53
C ILE A 61 -11.48 -9.00 9.68
N ASP A 62 -12.64 -8.89 10.34
CA ASP A 62 -12.82 -8.00 11.48
C ASP A 62 -11.91 -8.39 12.63
N ASP A 63 -11.88 -9.67 12.99
CA ASP A 63 -10.99 -10.23 14.03
C ASP A 63 -9.50 -10.01 13.68
N TYR A 64 -9.14 -10.24 12.41
CA TYR A 64 -7.78 -9.99 11.92
C TYR A 64 -7.37 -8.53 12.06
N LEU A 65 -8.24 -7.60 11.70
CA LEU A 65 -7.94 -6.16 11.79
C LEU A 65 -7.86 -5.70 13.25
N GLU A 66 -8.69 -6.25 14.13
CA GLU A 66 -8.66 -5.97 15.56
C GLU A 66 -7.37 -6.48 16.21
N SER A 67 -6.97 -7.72 15.92
CA SER A 67 -5.72 -8.31 16.43
C SER A 67 -4.46 -7.57 15.96
N LYS A 68 -4.52 -6.84 14.84
CA LYS A 68 -3.39 -6.11 14.25
C LYS A 68 -3.51 -4.58 14.37
N ASN A 69 -4.46 -4.05 15.13
CA ASN A 69 -4.77 -2.61 15.18
C ASN A 69 -3.61 -1.75 15.66
N THR A 70 -2.72 -2.29 16.52
CA THR A 70 -1.52 -1.61 17.01
C THR A 70 -0.32 -1.70 16.05
N VAL A 71 -0.31 -2.70 15.16
CA VAL A 71 0.79 -2.98 14.22
C VAL A 71 0.54 -2.34 12.86
N LEU A 72 -0.72 -2.39 12.37
CA LEU A 72 -1.09 -1.83 11.08
C LEU A 72 -1.23 -0.31 11.15
N SER A 73 -0.82 0.36 10.06
CA SER A 73 -1.07 1.80 9.98
C SER A 73 -2.57 2.07 9.77
N PRO A 74 -3.11 3.21 10.28
CA PRO A 74 -4.51 3.58 10.04
C PRO A 74 -4.90 3.60 8.56
N ALA A 75 -3.99 4.02 7.68
CA ALA A 75 -4.20 3.99 6.24
C ALA A 75 -4.32 2.55 5.70
N THR A 76 -3.57 1.59 6.25
CA THR A 76 -3.66 0.16 5.90
C THR A 76 -5.00 -0.41 6.35
N VAL A 77 -5.40 -0.16 7.60
CA VAL A 77 -6.71 -0.61 8.14
C VAL A 77 -7.85 -0.07 7.27
N ARG A 78 -7.82 1.23 6.95
CA ARG A 78 -8.82 1.83 6.05
C ARG A 78 -8.84 1.17 4.67
N GLY A 79 -7.66 0.90 4.10
CA GLY A 79 -7.54 0.19 2.82
C GLY A 79 -8.16 -1.21 2.89
N TYR A 80 -7.91 -1.94 3.95
CA TYR A 80 -8.46 -3.26 4.19
C TYR A 80 -9.98 -3.24 4.41
N ARG A 81 -10.52 -2.25 5.16
CA ARG A 81 -11.96 -2.03 5.27
C ARG A 81 -12.62 -1.72 3.93
N THR A 82 -11.94 -0.97 3.06
CA THR A 82 -12.41 -0.71 1.69
C THR A 82 -12.45 -1.99 0.86
N VAL A 83 -11.45 -2.86 1.00
CA VAL A 83 -11.44 -4.18 0.34
C VAL A 83 -12.59 -5.04 0.85
N GLN A 84 -12.76 -5.18 2.16
CA GLN A 84 -13.84 -5.95 2.79
C GLN A 84 -15.22 -5.49 2.27
N LYS A 85 -15.44 -4.19 2.18
CA LYS A 85 -16.71 -3.62 1.72
C LYS A 85 -16.97 -3.82 0.23
N ASN A 86 -15.93 -3.76 -0.62
CA ASN A 86 -16.14 -3.57 -2.06
C ASN A 86 -15.55 -4.69 -2.94
N ARG A 87 -14.75 -5.62 -2.39
CA ARG A 87 -14.03 -6.64 -3.16
C ARG A 87 -14.36 -8.04 -2.68
N PHE A 88 -14.15 -9.03 -3.53
CA PHE A 88 -14.36 -10.45 -3.22
C PHE A 88 -15.71 -10.73 -2.57
N LYS A 89 -16.77 -10.07 -3.01
CA LYS A 89 -18.11 -10.14 -2.41
C LYS A 89 -18.65 -11.57 -2.35
N SER A 90 -18.32 -12.40 -3.34
CA SER A 90 -18.73 -13.82 -3.38
C SER A 90 -18.10 -14.66 -2.25
N LEU A 91 -17.00 -14.19 -1.63
CA LEU A 91 -16.35 -14.87 -0.51
C LEU A 91 -16.78 -14.35 0.86
N MET A 92 -17.22 -13.10 0.99
CA MET A 92 -17.39 -12.41 2.28
C MET A 92 -18.37 -13.12 3.22
N TRP A 93 -19.38 -13.78 2.67
CA TRP A 93 -20.43 -14.48 3.43
C TRP A 93 -20.17 -15.99 3.60
N ARG A 94 -19.10 -16.50 2.97
CA ARG A 94 -18.75 -17.92 3.07
C ARG A 94 -18.08 -18.21 4.40
N ASP A 95 -18.36 -19.39 4.93
CA ASP A 95 -17.64 -19.92 6.09
C ASP A 95 -16.12 -20.01 5.76
N VAL A 96 -15.31 -19.32 6.54
CA VAL A 96 -13.86 -19.21 6.32
C VAL A 96 -13.19 -20.59 6.24
N TYR A 97 -13.63 -21.53 7.08
CA TYR A 97 -13.08 -22.90 7.12
C TYR A 97 -13.48 -23.77 5.92
N GLY A 98 -14.54 -23.39 5.21
CA GLY A 98 -14.98 -24.06 4.00
C GLY A 98 -14.46 -23.43 2.69
N ILE A 99 -13.66 -22.35 2.77
CA ILE A 99 -13.11 -21.71 1.58
C ILE A 99 -11.96 -22.55 1.01
N THR A 100 -12.08 -22.91 -0.27
CA THR A 100 -11.06 -23.65 -0.99
C THR A 100 -10.22 -22.74 -1.90
N LYS A 101 -9.07 -23.23 -2.36
CA LYS A 101 -8.27 -22.57 -3.40
C LYS A 101 -9.10 -22.23 -4.64
N PHE A 102 -10.00 -23.14 -5.06
CA PHE A 102 -10.83 -22.94 -6.26
C PHE A 102 -11.83 -21.81 -6.08
N ASP A 103 -12.39 -21.64 -4.87
CA ASP A 103 -13.29 -20.54 -4.55
C ASP A 103 -12.55 -19.20 -4.63
N VAL A 104 -11.36 -19.13 -4.07
CA VAL A 104 -10.51 -17.93 -4.13
C VAL A 104 -10.08 -17.64 -5.57
N GLN A 105 -9.70 -18.66 -6.35
CA GLN A 105 -9.32 -18.45 -7.75
C GLN A 105 -10.50 -17.94 -8.58
N ARG A 106 -11.70 -18.47 -8.35
CA ARG A 106 -12.93 -17.98 -9.01
C ARG A 106 -13.18 -16.52 -8.69
N ALA A 107 -13.14 -16.17 -7.42
CA ALA A 107 -13.32 -14.78 -6.96
C ALA A 107 -12.23 -13.82 -7.52
N VAL A 108 -10.99 -14.27 -7.62
CA VAL A 108 -9.91 -13.51 -8.30
C VAL A 108 -10.25 -13.28 -9.78
N ASN A 109 -10.76 -14.29 -10.48
CA ASN A 109 -11.13 -14.19 -11.88
C ASN A 109 -12.35 -13.24 -12.08
N GLU A 110 -13.31 -13.25 -11.16
CA GLU A 110 -14.46 -12.33 -11.15
C GLU A 110 -13.98 -10.88 -10.94
N GLU A 111 -13.16 -10.62 -9.95
CA GLU A 111 -12.61 -9.29 -9.69
C GLU A 111 -11.75 -8.76 -10.85
N ALA A 112 -11.00 -9.64 -11.53
CA ALA A 112 -10.15 -9.27 -12.66
C ALA A 112 -10.93 -8.75 -13.88
N LYS A 113 -12.24 -9.04 -13.96
CA LYS A 113 -13.13 -8.51 -15.01
C LYS A 113 -13.58 -7.08 -14.74
N ILE A 114 -13.53 -6.64 -13.49
CA ILE A 114 -14.10 -5.36 -13.04
C ILE A 114 -13.04 -4.35 -12.64
N VAL A 115 -11.86 -4.80 -12.20
CA VAL A 115 -10.80 -3.90 -11.74
C VAL A 115 -9.43 -4.31 -12.28
N SER A 116 -8.47 -3.39 -12.19
CA SER A 116 -7.10 -3.63 -12.67
C SER A 116 -6.41 -4.77 -11.92
N ALA A 117 -5.50 -5.48 -12.61
CA ALA A 117 -4.66 -6.53 -12.04
C ALA A 117 -3.96 -6.09 -10.74
N LYS A 118 -3.52 -4.82 -10.66
CA LYS A 118 -2.91 -4.25 -9.45
C LYS A 118 -3.91 -4.15 -8.29
N THR A 119 -5.15 -3.75 -8.57
CA THR A 119 -6.23 -3.67 -7.57
C THR A 119 -6.58 -5.05 -7.04
N VAL A 120 -6.69 -6.06 -7.92
CA VAL A 120 -6.89 -7.46 -7.53
C VAL A 120 -5.77 -7.95 -6.62
N ALA A 121 -4.50 -7.72 -7.01
CA ALA A 121 -3.34 -8.12 -6.23
C ALA A 121 -3.32 -7.46 -4.84
N ASN A 122 -3.64 -6.17 -4.75
CA ASN A 122 -3.73 -5.45 -3.48
C ASN A 122 -4.86 -6.00 -2.59
N ALA A 123 -6.02 -6.30 -3.16
CA ALA A 123 -7.16 -6.85 -2.44
C ALA A 123 -6.87 -8.29 -1.95
N TYR A 124 -6.25 -9.13 -2.78
CA TYR A 124 -5.79 -10.45 -2.40
C TYR A 124 -4.75 -10.41 -1.27
N GLY A 125 -3.97 -9.33 -1.18
CA GLY A 125 -3.05 -9.04 -0.09
C GLY A 125 -3.69 -8.95 1.30
N LEU A 126 -5.03 -8.75 1.40
CA LEU A 126 -5.79 -8.92 2.63
C LEU A 126 -6.32 -10.36 2.78
N ILE A 127 -6.90 -10.92 1.74
CA ILE A 127 -7.60 -12.23 1.81
C ILE A 127 -6.63 -13.34 2.22
N ARG A 128 -5.45 -13.40 1.60
CA ARG A 128 -4.47 -14.45 1.85
C ARG A 128 -3.99 -14.53 3.31
N PRO A 129 -3.53 -13.45 3.97
CA PRO A 129 -3.10 -13.52 5.36
C PRO A 129 -4.26 -13.84 6.33
N VAL A 130 -5.47 -13.35 6.07
CA VAL A 130 -6.65 -13.69 6.88
C VAL A 130 -6.93 -15.19 6.82
N LEU A 131 -7.03 -15.77 5.64
CA LEU A 131 -7.24 -17.21 5.46
C LEU A 131 -6.12 -18.01 6.12
N LYS A 132 -4.86 -17.59 5.98
CA LYS A 132 -3.72 -18.24 6.63
C LYS A 132 -3.83 -18.22 8.15
N GLU A 133 -4.27 -17.11 8.74
CA GLU A 133 -4.43 -16.99 10.21
C GLU A 133 -5.57 -17.88 10.72
N CYS A 134 -6.60 -18.11 9.90
CA CYS A 134 -7.65 -19.10 10.17
C CYS A 134 -7.23 -20.57 9.89
N GLY A 135 -5.98 -20.83 9.55
CA GLY A 135 -5.49 -22.19 9.22
C GLY A 135 -5.89 -22.67 7.81
N VAL A 136 -6.49 -21.82 6.98
CA VAL A 136 -6.93 -22.17 5.63
C VAL A 136 -5.83 -21.91 4.61
N ASN A 137 -5.34 -22.97 3.98
CA ASN A 137 -4.27 -22.86 2.99
C ASN A 137 -4.83 -22.76 1.56
N VAL A 138 -4.57 -21.60 0.94
CA VAL A 138 -4.95 -21.30 -0.45
C VAL A 138 -3.72 -21.18 -1.36
N PHE A 139 -2.72 -22.00 -1.12
CA PHE A 139 -1.49 -22.00 -1.91
C PHE A 139 -1.76 -22.24 -3.40
N GLY A 140 -1.01 -21.53 -4.26
CA GLY A 140 -1.08 -21.70 -5.72
C GLY A 140 -2.23 -20.97 -6.41
N VAL A 141 -2.90 -20.00 -5.76
CA VAL A 141 -3.79 -19.06 -6.44
C VAL A 141 -2.97 -18.18 -7.39
N ARG A 142 -3.40 -18.09 -8.65
CA ARG A 142 -2.76 -17.27 -9.69
C ARG A 142 -3.45 -15.92 -9.81
N LEU A 143 -2.66 -14.85 -9.71
CA LEU A 143 -3.14 -13.48 -9.87
C LEU A 143 -2.95 -13.01 -11.32
N PRO A 144 -3.78 -12.08 -11.82
CA PRO A 144 -3.57 -11.44 -13.10
C PRO A 144 -2.21 -10.74 -13.15
N GLN A 145 -1.55 -10.80 -14.31
CA GLN A 145 -0.25 -10.16 -14.49
C GLN A 145 -0.35 -8.64 -14.40
N VAL A 146 0.38 -8.05 -13.46
CA VAL A 146 0.46 -6.60 -13.30
C VAL A 146 1.46 -6.04 -14.30
N ARG A 147 0.97 -5.38 -15.34
CA ARG A 147 1.84 -4.57 -16.22
C ARG A 147 2.27 -3.33 -15.44
N LYS A 148 3.58 -3.10 -15.32
CA LYS A 148 4.10 -1.89 -14.70
C LYS A 148 3.93 -0.74 -15.68
N PRO A 149 3.19 0.34 -15.32
CA PRO A 149 3.18 1.51 -16.16
C PRO A 149 4.59 2.09 -16.26
N VAL A 150 4.95 2.59 -17.43
CA VAL A 150 6.17 3.37 -17.60
C VAL A 150 6.04 4.60 -16.70
N LYS A 151 7.00 4.79 -15.81
CA LYS A 151 6.98 5.94 -14.91
C LYS A 151 7.31 7.19 -15.72
N GLN A 152 6.41 8.14 -15.70
CA GLN A 152 6.63 9.43 -16.32
C GLN A 152 7.44 10.32 -15.37
N TYR A 153 8.52 10.88 -15.86
CA TYR A 153 9.32 11.94 -15.23
C TYR A 153 9.51 13.03 -16.28
N LEU A 154 9.65 14.26 -15.80
CA LEU A 154 9.87 15.39 -16.68
C LEU A 154 11.29 15.36 -17.23
N GLN A 155 11.46 15.69 -18.50
CA GLN A 155 12.77 15.95 -19.08
C GLN A 155 13.33 17.29 -18.54
N PRO A 156 14.66 17.52 -18.59
CA PRO A 156 15.29 18.75 -18.06
C PRO A 156 14.64 20.03 -18.57
N GLU A 157 14.30 20.09 -19.85
CA GLU A 157 13.66 21.24 -20.49
C GLU A 157 12.29 21.54 -19.93
N ASP A 158 11.54 20.49 -19.57
CA ASP A 158 10.17 20.60 -19.04
C ASP A 158 10.17 21.01 -17.56
N ILE A 159 11.27 20.73 -16.81
CA ILE A 159 11.43 21.20 -15.44
C ILE A 159 11.45 22.74 -15.42
N GLY A 160 12.22 23.37 -16.29
CA GLY A 160 12.27 24.84 -16.40
C GLY A 160 10.89 25.42 -16.73
N LYS A 161 10.19 24.88 -17.73
CA LYS A 161 8.85 25.30 -18.13
C LYS A 161 7.83 25.18 -16.96
N LEU A 162 7.90 24.07 -16.20
CA LEU A 162 7.05 23.89 -15.01
C LEU A 162 7.32 24.95 -13.95
N VAL A 163 8.60 25.20 -13.64
CA VAL A 163 9.02 26.20 -12.65
C VAL A 163 8.53 27.59 -13.04
N ASP A 164 8.63 27.95 -14.30
CA ASP A 164 8.13 29.23 -14.81
C ASP A 164 6.60 29.31 -14.74
N ALA A 165 5.89 28.23 -15.07
CA ALA A 165 4.44 28.19 -15.07
C ALA A 165 3.82 28.32 -13.67
N VAL A 166 4.55 27.92 -12.60
CA VAL A 166 4.09 27.99 -11.21
C VAL A 166 4.50 29.28 -10.48
N LYS A 167 5.25 30.17 -11.10
CA LYS A 167 5.65 31.45 -10.48
C LYS A 167 4.44 32.24 -10.02
N GLY A 168 4.42 32.62 -8.74
CA GLY A 168 3.32 33.37 -8.12
C GLY A 168 2.08 32.53 -7.77
N ASP A 169 2.09 31.23 -8.07
CA ASP A 169 1.01 30.32 -7.69
C ASP A 169 1.05 30.01 -6.19
N THR A 170 -0.10 29.81 -5.56
CA THR A 170 -0.21 29.46 -4.14
C THR A 170 0.47 28.11 -3.81
N CYS A 171 0.64 27.24 -4.80
CA CYS A 171 1.35 25.96 -4.70
C CYS A 171 2.78 26.04 -5.25
N GLU A 172 3.32 27.22 -5.58
CA GLU A 172 4.69 27.36 -6.07
C GLU A 172 5.69 26.67 -5.13
N VAL A 173 5.72 27.07 -3.86
CA VAL A 173 6.66 26.49 -2.88
C VAL A 173 6.46 24.98 -2.70
N PRO A 174 5.25 24.44 -2.47
CA PRO A 174 5.00 23.00 -2.48
C PRO A 174 5.56 22.25 -3.70
N ILE A 175 5.41 22.83 -4.89
CA ILE A 175 5.87 22.20 -6.14
C ILE A 175 7.41 22.25 -6.22
N LEU A 176 8.03 23.38 -5.86
CA LEU A 176 9.48 23.49 -5.80
C LEU A 176 10.10 22.51 -4.81
N LEU A 177 9.51 22.32 -3.62
CA LEU A 177 9.96 21.32 -2.66
C LEU A 177 9.89 19.90 -3.21
N ALA A 178 8.87 19.60 -4.03
CA ALA A 178 8.77 18.31 -4.69
C ALA A 178 9.84 18.07 -5.75
N VAL A 179 10.13 19.10 -6.58
CA VAL A 179 11.13 19.03 -7.66
C VAL A 179 12.55 19.00 -7.12
N TRP A 180 12.91 19.96 -6.26
CA TRP A 180 14.28 20.18 -5.80
C TRP A 180 14.71 19.26 -4.68
N LEU A 181 13.80 19.02 -3.71
CA LEU A 181 14.14 18.22 -2.52
C LEU A 181 13.56 16.82 -2.57
N GLY A 182 12.79 16.49 -3.61
CA GLY A 182 12.17 15.18 -3.75
C GLY A 182 11.22 14.79 -2.62
N MET A 183 10.60 15.77 -1.94
CA MET A 183 9.71 15.52 -0.80
C MET A 183 8.43 14.81 -1.23
N ARG A 184 7.91 13.94 -0.36
CA ARG A 184 6.60 13.31 -0.57
C ARG A 184 5.47 14.31 -0.32
N ARG A 185 4.32 14.13 -0.99
CA ARG A 185 3.13 15.00 -0.79
C ARG A 185 2.77 15.16 0.70
N SER A 186 2.76 14.06 1.43
CA SER A 186 2.44 14.06 2.86
C SER A 186 3.47 14.82 3.71
N GLU A 187 4.74 14.79 3.35
CA GLU A 187 5.82 15.51 4.01
C GLU A 187 5.70 17.01 3.74
N ILE A 188 5.46 17.41 2.48
CA ILE A 188 5.26 18.80 2.09
C ILE A 188 4.10 19.43 2.89
N ILE A 189 2.93 18.79 2.86
CA ILE A 189 1.74 19.32 3.57
C ILE A 189 1.90 19.25 5.10
N GLY A 190 2.75 18.35 5.59
CA GLY A 190 3.07 18.21 7.01
C GLY A 190 4.23 19.06 7.49
N LEU A 191 4.84 19.86 6.60
CA LEU A 191 5.97 20.71 6.98
C LEU A 191 5.53 21.83 7.91
N CYS A 192 6.24 21.97 9.05
CA CYS A 192 5.97 22.96 10.08
C CYS A 192 7.14 23.94 10.20
N TRP A 193 6.88 25.12 10.73
CA TRP A 193 7.90 26.16 10.91
C TRP A 193 9.05 25.75 11.83
N ASP A 194 8.81 24.95 12.85
CA ASP A 194 9.84 24.39 13.74
C ASP A 194 10.73 23.33 13.06
N CYS A 195 10.43 23.01 11.81
CA CYS A 195 11.23 22.12 10.96
C CYS A 195 12.02 22.89 9.89
N VAL A 196 11.98 24.22 9.89
CA VAL A 196 12.69 25.07 8.92
C VAL A 196 13.71 25.93 9.64
N ASP A 197 14.97 25.61 9.41
CA ASP A 197 16.09 26.45 9.85
C ASP A 197 16.38 27.46 8.72
N THR A 198 15.93 28.69 8.96
CA THR A 198 16.07 29.79 7.99
C THR A 198 17.45 30.43 7.99
N GLU A 199 18.29 30.16 8.99
CA GLU A 199 19.65 30.70 9.10
C GLU A 199 20.63 29.83 8.32
N ASN A 200 20.50 28.49 8.47
CA ASN A 200 21.37 27.54 7.81
C ASN A 200 20.78 26.97 6.51
N ASN A 201 19.59 27.42 6.09
CA ASN A 201 18.87 26.93 4.92
C ASN A 201 18.57 25.41 4.97
N LEU A 202 18.22 24.88 6.15
CA LEU A 202 17.93 23.47 6.33
C LEU A 202 16.42 23.21 6.51
N ILE A 203 15.98 22.09 5.98
CA ILE A 203 14.63 21.58 6.21
C ILE A 203 14.73 20.20 6.89
N HIS A 204 14.18 20.10 8.09
CA HIS A 204 14.08 18.86 8.86
C HIS A 204 12.76 18.16 8.57
N ILE A 205 12.79 17.10 7.80
CA ILE A 205 11.59 16.33 7.44
C ILE A 205 11.30 15.35 8.56
N ARG A 206 10.38 15.70 9.47
CA ARG A 206 10.06 14.93 10.69
C ARG A 206 8.59 14.57 10.80
N ARG A 207 7.73 15.15 9.95
CA ARG A 207 6.27 15.01 10.03
C ARG A 207 5.65 14.80 8.67
N ALA A 208 4.48 14.18 8.68
CA ALA A 208 3.67 13.98 7.49
C ALA A 208 2.19 14.13 7.81
N VAL A 209 1.41 14.69 6.90
CA VAL A 209 -0.05 14.70 6.98
C VAL A 209 -0.58 13.46 6.28
N VAL A 210 -1.30 12.63 7.04
CA VAL A 210 -1.87 11.37 6.55
C VAL A 210 -3.35 11.27 6.95
N PRO A 211 -4.18 10.57 6.15
CA PRO A 211 -5.57 10.37 6.55
C PRO A 211 -5.66 9.34 7.69
N ASN A 212 -6.50 9.64 8.69
CA ASN A 212 -6.86 8.69 9.75
C ASN A 212 -7.95 7.72 9.27
N GLU A 213 -8.46 6.88 10.15
CA GLU A 213 -9.53 5.90 9.85
C GLU A 213 -10.83 6.57 9.40
N LYS A 214 -11.14 7.76 9.92
CA LYS A 214 -12.30 8.58 9.55
C LYS A 214 -12.10 9.39 8.28
N ASN A 215 -10.96 9.20 7.57
CA ASN A 215 -10.56 9.98 6.40
C ASN A 215 -10.27 11.45 6.66
N GLU A 216 -9.97 11.82 7.92
CA GLU A 216 -9.54 13.14 8.30
C GLU A 216 -8.02 13.26 8.18
N TRP A 217 -7.52 14.38 7.67
CA TRP A 217 -6.10 14.61 7.50
C TRP A 217 -5.46 15.04 8.82
N VAL A 218 -4.64 14.16 9.39
CA VAL A 218 -3.96 14.38 10.67
C VAL A 218 -2.45 14.50 10.49
N LEU A 219 -1.83 15.37 11.26
CA LEU A 219 -0.38 15.51 11.33
C LEU A 219 0.16 14.38 12.21
N LYS A 220 1.09 13.61 11.68
CA LYS A 220 1.81 12.56 12.42
C LYS A 220 3.32 12.75 12.28
N ALA A 221 4.07 12.36 13.31
CA ALA A 221 5.49 12.16 13.17
C ALA A 221 5.75 11.09 12.10
N THR A 222 6.75 11.28 11.25
CA THR A 222 7.07 10.32 10.17
C THR A 222 7.71 9.02 10.68
N ALA A 223 7.79 8.85 11.98
CA ALA A 223 8.55 7.85 12.74
C ALA A 223 8.16 6.37 12.54
N LYS A 224 7.66 5.98 11.38
CA LYS A 224 7.49 4.54 11.10
C LYS A 224 8.80 3.88 10.63
N ASN A 225 9.74 4.65 10.09
CA ASN A 225 11.09 4.21 9.73
C ASN A 225 12.05 5.37 9.99
N GLU A 226 13.17 5.13 10.65
CA GLU A 226 14.26 6.11 10.89
C GLU A 226 14.70 6.78 9.59
N SER A 227 14.75 6.05 8.48
CA SER A 227 15.07 6.55 7.13
C SER A 227 14.10 7.61 6.57
N SER A 228 12.91 7.79 7.19
CA SER A 228 11.96 8.83 6.77
C SER A 228 12.23 10.19 7.41
N GLN A 229 12.99 10.21 8.51
CA GLN A 229 13.47 11.45 9.11
C GLN A 229 14.82 11.80 8.47
N ARG A 230 14.91 13.00 7.96
CA ARG A 230 16.13 13.49 7.29
C ARG A 230 16.19 15.00 7.32
N THR A 231 17.38 15.54 7.23
CA THR A 231 17.64 16.95 7.02
C THR A 231 18.14 17.14 5.60
N VAL A 232 17.59 18.10 4.90
CA VAL A 232 17.98 18.43 3.53
C VAL A 232 18.29 19.92 3.44
N GLU A 233 19.35 20.23 2.73
CA GLU A 233 19.68 21.61 2.38
C GLU A 233 18.68 22.15 1.36
N CYS A 234 18.14 23.33 1.63
CA CYS A 234 17.17 24.02 0.79
C CYS A 234 17.87 25.17 0.07
N PRO A 235 17.81 25.23 -1.27
CA PRO A 235 18.40 26.35 -2.00
C PRO A 235 17.86 27.70 -1.53
N GLN A 236 18.71 28.71 -1.48
CA GLN A 236 18.37 30.06 -1.03
C GLN A 236 17.11 30.61 -1.74
N TYR A 237 17.02 30.40 -3.05
CA TYR A 237 15.85 30.77 -3.86
C TYR A 237 14.51 30.25 -3.29
N ILE A 238 14.48 29.00 -2.83
CA ILE A 238 13.27 28.40 -2.24
C ILE A 238 13.09 28.90 -0.80
N MET A 239 14.16 29.02 -0.05
CA MET A 239 14.13 29.50 1.33
C MET A 239 13.59 30.96 1.41
N ASP A 240 13.96 31.82 0.47
CA ASP A 240 13.44 33.20 0.40
C ASP A 240 11.92 33.22 0.14
N LYS A 241 11.40 32.28 -0.61
CA LYS A 241 9.95 32.11 -0.82
C LYS A 241 9.28 31.57 0.44
N ILE A 242 9.91 30.62 1.14
CA ILE A 242 9.41 30.11 2.42
C ILE A 242 9.32 31.21 3.45
N LYS A 243 10.35 32.05 3.59
CA LYS A 243 10.39 33.17 4.55
C LYS A 243 9.21 34.14 4.36
N LYS A 244 8.67 34.26 3.16
CA LYS A 244 7.51 35.13 2.82
C LYS A 244 6.16 34.49 3.14
N LEU A 245 6.12 33.21 3.50
CA LEU A 245 4.86 32.51 3.82
C LEU A 245 4.30 32.99 5.18
N PRO A 246 2.97 33.06 5.32
CA PRO A 246 2.35 33.48 6.56
C PRO A 246 2.58 32.49 7.69
N ARG A 247 2.89 33.00 8.89
CA ARG A 247 2.95 32.17 10.11
C ARG A 247 1.54 31.88 10.61
N ARG A 248 1.15 30.62 10.62
CA ARG A 248 -0.17 30.14 10.98
C ARG A 248 -0.21 29.60 12.40
N LYS A 249 -1.35 29.72 13.09
CA LYS A 249 -1.56 29.15 14.44
C LYS A 249 -1.31 27.64 14.48
N SER A 250 -1.58 26.91 13.40
CA SER A 250 -1.32 25.47 13.30
C SER A 250 0.17 25.10 13.25
N GLY A 251 1.07 26.05 13.16
CA GLY A 251 2.50 25.84 12.96
C GLY A 251 2.89 25.29 11.58
N ARG A 252 1.94 24.89 10.74
CA ARG A 252 2.22 24.35 9.38
C ARG A 252 2.49 25.48 8.39
N LEU A 253 3.42 25.25 7.45
CA LEU A 253 3.66 26.19 6.34
C LEU A 253 2.44 26.24 5.41
N PHE A 254 1.84 25.08 5.14
CA PHE A 254 0.76 24.95 4.15
C PHE A 254 -0.53 24.46 4.83
N ALA A 255 -1.59 25.24 4.75
CA ALA A 255 -2.93 24.88 5.25
C ALA A 255 -3.86 24.59 4.07
N MET A 256 -3.48 23.60 3.27
CA MET A 256 -4.25 23.19 2.10
C MET A 256 -4.54 21.70 2.13
N HIS A 257 -5.57 21.28 1.41
CA HIS A 257 -5.85 19.87 1.21
C HIS A 257 -4.74 19.24 0.35
N PRO A 258 -4.29 18.02 0.64
CA PRO A 258 -3.21 17.37 -0.12
C PRO A 258 -3.45 17.27 -1.63
N ASP A 259 -4.71 17.18 -2.07
CA ASP A 259 -5.04 17.09 -3.48
C ASP A 259 -4.99 18.45 -4.22
N THR A 260 -4.92 19.57 -3.46
CA THR A 260 -4.77 20.92 -4.05
C THR A 260 -3.48 20.99 -4.86
N VAL A 261 -2.36 20.53 -4.30
CA VAL A 261 -1.06 20.53 -4.99
C VAL A 261 -1.13 19.77 -6.32
N ARG A 262 -1.84 18.62 -6.37
CA ARG A 262 -2.03 17.86 -7.60
C ARG A 262 -2.78 18.66 -8.68
N LYS A 263 -3.84 19.39 -8.29
CA LYS A 263 -4.62 20.22 -9.23
C LYS A 263 -3.79 21.36 -9.81
N HIS A 264 -2.94 22.00 -8.96
CA HIS A 264 -2.05 23.08 -9.41
C HIS A 264 -0.93 22.56 -10.32
N ILE A 265 -0.35 21.39 -10.03
CA ILE A 265 0.62 20.75 -10.95
C ILE A 265 -0.03 20.52 -12.32
N HIS A 266 -1.23 19.93 -12.34
CA HIS A 266 -1.94 19.64 -13.59
C HIS A 266 -2.15 20.90 -14.43
N ARG A 267 -2.68 21.98 -13.83
CA ARG A 267 -2.87 23.28 -14.51
C ARG A 267 -1.55 23.87 -15.02
N ALA A 268 -0.49 23.74 -14.21
CA ALA A 268 0.83 24.25 -14.61
C ALA A 268 1.40 23.46 -15.79
N CYS A 269 1.22 22.15 -15.83
CA CYS A 269 1.61 21.30 -16.96
C CYS A 269 0.83 21.68 -18.23
N GLU A 270 -0.49 21.87 -18.13
CA GLU A 270 -1.31 22.34 -19.24
C GLU A 270 -0.83 23.70 -19.77
N LYS A 271 -0.63 24.69 -18.86
CA LYS A 271 -0.13 26.03 -19.21
C LYS A 271 1.23 25.99 -19.87
N ALA A 272 2.10 25.08 -19.43
CA ALA A 272 3.47 24.93 -19.94
C ALA A 272 3.54 24.09 -21.23
N GLY A 273 2.45 23.42 -21.64
CA GLY A 273 2.45 22.49 -22.77
C GLY A 273 3.31 21.25 -22.56
N ILE A 274 3.45 20.77 -21.31
CA ILE A 274 4.26 19.62 -20.96
C ILE A 274 3.41 18.44 -20.48
N THR A 275 4.02 17.26 -20.45
CA THR A 275 3.34 16.04 -19.95
C THR A 275 2.87 16.21 -18.52
N ASP A 276 1.60 15.84 -18.23
CA ASP A 276 1.03 15.90 -16.89
C ASP A 276 1.84 15.02 -15.92
N THR A 277 2.03 15.54 -14.70
CA THR A 277 2.78 14.84 -13.67
C THR A 277 2.11 14.97 -12.30
N THR A 278 2.71 14.38 -11.28
CA THR A 278 2.24 14.41 -9.89
C THR A 278 3.37 14.79 -8.96
N VAL A 279 3.08 15.11 -7.69
CA VAL A 279 4.14 15.28 -6.66
C VAL A 279 5.08 14.07 -6.64
N HIS A 280 4.54 12.86 -6.83
CA HIS A 280 5.38 11.66 -6.88
C HIS A 280 6.18 11.55 -8.18
N GLY A 281 5.61 12.00 -9.30
CA GLY A 281 6.33 12.14 -10.57
C GLY A 281 7.47 13.16 -10.47
N LEU A 282 7.24 14.31 -9.83
CA LEU A 282 8.30 15.31 -9.58
C LEU A 282 9.42 14.75 -8.68
N ARG A 283 9.08 13.97 -7.67
CA ARG A 283 10.08 13.24 -6.88
C ARG A 283 10.84 12.20 -7.71
N HIS A 284 10.21 11.56 -8.69
CA HIS A 284 10.90 10.69 -9.65
C HIS A 284 11.84 11.48 -10.55
N THR A 285 11.42 12.67 -11.00
CA THR A 285 12.26 13.60 -11.75
C THR A 285 13.51 14.00 -10.95
N ASN A 286 13.35 14.38 -9.67
CA ASN A 286 14.48 14.69 -8.77
C ASN A 286 15.50 13.54 -8.71
N ALA A 287 15.03 12.31 -8.55
CA ALA A 287 15.92 11.16 -8.51
C ALA A 287 16.58 10.86 -9.88
N ALA A 288 15.89 11.11 -10.99
CA ALA A 288 16.48 11.00 -12.33
C ALA A 288 17.58 12.05 -12.54
N VAL A 289 17.39 13.27 -12.04
CA VAL A 289 18.43 14.33 -12.04
C VAL A 289 19.66 13.86 -11.26
N MET A 290 19.49 13.39 -10.02
CA MET A 290 20.61 12.90 -9.22
C MET A 290 21.39 11.77 -9.91
N LYS A 291 20.66 10.83 -10.54
CA LYS A 291 21.26 9.73 -11.29
C LYS A 291 22.03 10.23 -12.52
N THR A 292 21.49 11.19 -13.24
CA THR A 292 22.13 11.82 -14.41
C THR A 292 23.42 12.56 -14.04
N LEU A 293 23.42 13.19 -12.86
CA LEU A 293 24.60 13.87 -12.31
C LEU A 293 25.64 12.90 -11.71
N GLY A 294 25.41 11.59 -11.74
CA GLY A 294 26.33 10.61 -11.18
C GLY A 294 26.38 10.61 -9.65
N ILE A 295 25.38 11.17 -8.99
CA ILE A 295 25.31 11.20 -7.52
C ILE A 295 25.24 9.77 -6.98
N ASP A 296 26.05 9.48 -5.96
CA ASP A 296 26.08 8.17 -5.32
C ASP A 296 24.71 7.73 -4.82
N ASP A 297 24.36 6.46 -5.07
CA ASP A 297 23.04 5.92 -4.75
C ASP A 297 22.72 6.01 -3.24
N ARG A 298 23.72 5.89 -2.35
CA ARG A 298 23.51 5.98 -0.90
C ARG A 298 23.12 7.40 -0.50
N TYR A 299 23.87 8.40 -1.00
CA TYR A 299 23.55 9.80 -0.74
C TYR A 299 22.19 10.19 -1.34
N ALA A 300 21.88 9.75 -2.55
CA ALA A 300 20.59 10.01 -3.17
C ALA A 300 19.43 9.38 -2.37
N MET A 301 19.63 8.16 -1.85
CA MET A 301 18.65 7.48 -0.99
C MET A 301 18.45 8.21 0.34
N GLU A 302 19.52 8.64 1.00
CA GLU A 302 19.48 9.41 2.23
C GLU A 302 18.73 10.73 2.02
N ARG A 303 19.16 11.53 1.04
CA ARG A 303 18.55 12.81 0.69
C ARG A 303 17.06 12.68 0.37
N GLY A 304 16.67 11.66 -0.35
CA GLY A 304 15.29 11.42 -0.73
C GLY A 304 14.47 10.63 0.32
N GLY A 305 15.12 10.01 1.31
CA GLY A 305 14.45 9.17 2.31
C GLY A 305 13.91 7.88 1.71
N TRP A 306 14.72 7.14 0.96
CA TRP A 306 14.43 5.78 0.50
C TRP A 306 15.12 4.76 1.40
N SER A 307 14.34 3.89 2.02
CA SER A 307 14.83 2.86 2.95
C SER A 307 15.27 1.56 2.26
N CYS A 308 14.90 1.37 1.00
CA CYS A 308 15.11 0.12 0.29
C CYS A 308 15.77 0.35 -1.07
N GLU A 309 17.00 -0.12 -1.21
CA GLU A 309 17.81 0.00 -2.43
C GLU A 309 17.13 -0.65 -3.64
N SER A 310 16.53 -1.82 -3.47
CA SER A 310 15.83 -2.48 -4.57
C SER A 310 14.62 -1.67 -5.07
N THR A 311 13.94 -0.92 -4.17
CA THR A 311 12.87 0.00 -4.54
C THR A 311 13.43 1.23 -5.23
N TYR A 312 14.54 1.78 -4.73
CA TYR A 312 15.25 2.90 -5.35
C TYR A 312 15.71 2.53 -6.75
N ARG A 313 16.50 1.46 -6.92
CA ARG A 313 17.01 1.01 -8.22
C ARG A 313 15.91 0.68 -9.22
N LYS A 314 14.85 -0.06 -8.81
CA LYS A 314 13.68 -0.35 -9.67
C LYS A 314 12.90 0.88 -10.07
N THR A 315 12.96 1.94 -9.25
CA THR A 315 12.22 3.17 -9.51
C THR A 315 13.03 4.13 -10.38
N TYR A 316 14.35 4.12 -10.26
CA TYR A 316 15.27 5.14 -10.80
C TYR A 316 16.33 4.56 -11.75
N SER A 317 16.06 3.43 -12.36
CA SER A 317 16.89 2.89 -13.47
C SER A 317 16.80 3.73 -14.76
N TYR A 318 16.07 4.84 -14.72
CA TYR A 318 15.88 5.71 -15.88
C TYR A 318 16.92 6.82 -15.88
N VAL A 319 17.52 7.02 -17.05
CA VAL A 319 18.43 8.11 -17.39
C VAL A 319 17.72 8.99 -18.41
N PHE A 320 17.90 10.30 -18.36
CA PHE A 320 17.36 11.21 -19.37
C PHE A 320 17.79 10.80 -20.79
N ASP A 321 16.93 11.07 -21.77
CA ASP A 321 17.17 10.61 -23.14
C ASP A 321 18.44 11.22 -23.74
N SER A 322 18.78 12.45 -23.37
CA SER A 322 20.06 13.09 -23.75
C SER A 322 21.28 12.26 -23.30
N LYS A 323 21.25 11.74 -22.08
CA LYS A 323 22.34 10.89 -21.57
C LYS A 323 22.42 9.52 -22.23
N LYS A 324 21.30 8.99 -22.70
CA LYS A 324 21.27 7.77 -23.51
C LYS A 324 21.96 7.99 -24.86
N VAL A 325 21.69 9.15 -25.49
CA VAL A 325 22.34 9.53 -26.74
C VAL A 325 23.84 9.67 -26.55
N GLU A 326 24.28 10.43 -25.53
CA GLU A 326 25.70 10.58 -25.18
C GLU A 326 26.38 9.21 -24.95
N ALA A 327 25.75 8.33 -24.15
CA ALA A 327 26.29 7.00 -23.89
C ALA A 327 26.36 6.14 -25.15
N ASN A 328 25.33 6.17 -26.01
CA ASN A 328 25.34 5.44 -27.27
C ASN A 328 26.45 5.96 -28.20
N THR A 329 26.64 7.28 -28.30
CA THR A 329 27.72 7.89 -29.06
C THR A 329 29.06 7.41 -28.54
N ALA A 330 29.29 7.52 -27.22
CA ALA A 330 30.56 7.06 -26.62
C ALA A 330 30.85 5.56 -26.83
N ILE A 331 29.78 4.72 -26.74
CA ILE A 331 29.90 3.28 -27.02
C ILE A 331 30.28 3.05 -28.50
N ASN A 332 29.60 3.73 -29.41
CA ASN A 332 29.86 3.59 -30.83
C ASN A 332 31.29 4.07 -31.20
N ASP A 333 31.72 5.21 -30.65
CA ASP A 333 33.06 5.76 -30.86
C ASP A 333 34.11 4.80 -30.34
N PHE A 334 33.93 4.23 -29.15
CA PHE A 334 34.86 3.23 -28.59
C PHE A 334 35.00 2.03 -29.51
N PHE A 335 33.91 1.40 -29.92
CA PHE A 335 33.97 0.22 -30.78
C PHE A 335 34.47 0.55 -32.18
N THR A 336 34.11 1.71 -32.73
CA THR A 336 34.65 2.14 -34.02
C THR A 336 36.14 2.31 -33.98
N HIS A 337 36.67 2.96 -32.93
CA HIS A 337 38.09 3.12 -32.71
C HIS A 337 38.84 1.77 -32.60
N GLU A 338 38.31 0.86 -31.77
CA GLU A 338 38.88 -0.49 -31.59
C GLU A 338 38.87 -1.32 -32.87
N ILE A 339 37.87 -1.15 -33.74
CA ILE A 339 37.80 -1.87 -35.03
C ILE A 339 38.75 -1.28 -36.06
N THR A 340 38.85 0.05 -36.12
CA THR A 340 39.64 0.72 -37.14
C THR A 340 41.14 0.72 -36.86
N HIS A 341 41.57 0.59 -35.59
CA HIS A 341 42.97 0.57 -35.17
C HIS A 341 43.55 -0.84 -34.94
N ARG A 342 42.80 -1.91 -35.23
CA ARG A 342 43.33 -3.30 -35.32
C ARG A 342 43.87 -3.60 -36.69
N LYS A 343 44.86 -2.81 -37.17
CA LYS A 343 45.68 -3.15 -38.35
C LYS A 343 47.10 -3.48 -37.92
#